data_029a871e0c26b10c241b8a48491f750b
#
_entry.id   029a871e0c26b10c241b8a48491f750b
#
_cell.length_a   1.000
_cell.length_b   1.000
_cell.length_c   1.000
_cell.angle_alpha   90.00
_cell.angle_beta   90.00
_cell.angle_gamma   90.00
#
_symmetry.space_group_name_H-M   'P 1'
#
loop_
_entity.id
_entity.type
_entity.pdbx_description
1 polymer ?
#
loop_
_entity_poly.entity_id
_entity_poly.type
_entity_poly.pdbx_seq_one_letter_code
_entity_poly.pdbx_strand_id
1 'polypeptide(L)'
;MATPLSFTPQTYLLRQESTVVIREAQVEDAVALNQLIRAYLKDSAYIPLEVEEFTKTQEETQQWINAMQQSPNSILLVATCEGQLIGNIDLTGNPRNALQHTAILGMGLLAPWRGCGLGTLLVQGVLDWARTTSQLELLWLQVYEENKAGVALYRKHGFETKGSMPAFIKVKGKYYTNQIMQKQLK
;
A
#
# COMPACT_ATOMS: atom_id res chain seq x y z
N MET A 1 -21.11 -10.75 -14.46
CA MET A 1 -20.00 -10.37 -13.55
C MET A 1 -19.88 -8.85 -13.61
N ALA A 2 -19.91 -8.15 -12.48
CA ALA A 2 -19.70 -6.70 -12.47
C ALA A 2 -18.24 -6.43 -12.90
N THR A 3 -18.04 -5.49 -13.82
CA THR A 3 -16.71 -5.02 -14.19
C THR A 3 -16.05 -4.41 -12.95
N PRO A 4 -14.79 -4.76 -12.61
CA PRO A 4 -14.09 -4.12 -11.51
C PRO A 4 -14.10 -2.60 -11.71
N LEU A 5 -14.36 -1.85 -10.63
CA LEU A 5 -14.32 -0.39 -10.67
C LEU A 5 -12.87 0.05 -10.88
N SER A 6 -12.57 0.62 -12.03
CA SER A 6 -11.25 1.17 -12.35
C SER A 6 -11.01 2.47 -11.58
N PHE A 7 -9.77 2.69 -11.13
CA PHE A 7 -9.36 3.95 -10.52
C PHE A 7 -9.04 4.97 -11.62
N THR A 8 -9.70 6.12 -11.59
CA THR A 8 -9.39 7.21 -12.53
C THR A 8 -8.07 7.88 -12.13
N PRO A 9 -7.07 7.98 -13.03
CA PRO A 9 -5.81 8.64 -12.74
C PRO A 9 -6.00 10.05 -12.23
N GLN A 10 -5.24 10.42 -11.19
CA GLN A 10 -5.31 11.73 -10.54
C GLN A 10 -3.92 12.38 -10.52
N THR A 11 -3.88 13.68 -10.82
CA THR A 11 -2.64 14.46 -10.85
C THR A 11 -2.62 15.44 -9.68
N TYR A 12 -1.48 15.50 -8.98
CA TYR A 12 -1.29 16.35 -7.81
C TYR A 12 0.03 17.13 -7.91
N LEU A 13 0.03 18.34 -7.40
CA LEU A 13 1.24 19.13 -7.14
C LEU A 13 1.63 18.95 -5.67
N LEU A 14 2.81 18.38 -5.43
CA LEU A 14 3.36 18.23 -4.08
C LEU A 14 4.00 19.52 -3.59
N ARG A 15 4.25 19.62 -2.28
CA ARG A 15 4.86 20.81 -1.65
C ARG A 15 6.24 21.19 -2.21
N GLN A 16 6.96 20.25 -2.79
CA GLN A 16 8.25 20.43 -3.46
C GLN A 16 8.14 20.80 -4.95
N GLU A 17 6.95 21.27 -5.37
CA GLU A 17 6.63 21.65 -6.76
C GLU A 17 6.72 20.51 -7.77
N SER A 18 6.79 19.26 -7.30
CA SER A 18 6.81 18.07 -8.17
C SER A 18 5.38 17.66 -8.51
N THR A 19 5.10 17.53 -9.81
CA THR A 19 3.84 16.96 -10.28
C THR A 19 3.89 15.44 -10.23
N VAL A 20 2.95 14.85 -9.51
CA VAL A 20 2.82 13.39 -9.39
C VAL A 20 1.48 12.92 -9.95
N VAL A 21 1.49 11.74 -10.59
CA VAL A 21 0.28 11.06 -11.04
C VAL A 21 0.10 9.81 -10.21
N ILE A 22 -1.09 9.64 -9.63
CA ILE A 22 -1.51 8.39 -8.98
C ILE A 22 -2.47 7.69 -9.92
N ARG A 23 -2.17 6.44 -10.24
CA ARG A 23 -2.96 5.60 -11.14
C ARG A 23 -2.92 4.14 -10.71
N GLU A 24 -3.81 3.36 -11.26
CA GLU A 24 -3.76 1.91 -11.12
C GLU A 24 -2.51 1.34 -11.81
N ALA A 25 -1.88 0.34 -11.20
CA ALA A 25 -0.74 -0.35 -11.78
C ALA A 25 -1.17 -1.12 -13.03
N GLN A 26 -0.33 -1.07 -14.08
CA GLN A 26 -0.50 -1.82 -15.32
C GLN A 26 0.53 -2.95 -15.40
N VAL A 27 0.24 -3.98 -16.19
CA VAL A 27 1.14 -5.15 -16.33
C VAL A 27 2.54 -4.74 -16.81
N GLU A 28 2.61 -3.68 -17.61
CA GLU A 28 3.84 -3.09 -18.11
C GLU A 28 4.71 -2.47 -17.00
N ASP A 29 4.11 -2.14 -15.86
CA ASP A 29 4.84 -1.59 -14.71
C ASP A 29 5.68 -2.65 -13.95
N ALA A 30 5.54 -3.93 -14.27
CA ALA A 30 6.10 -5.02 -13.46
C ALA A 30 7.60 -4.88 -13.18
N VAL A 31 8.39 -4.51 -14.19
CA VAL A 31 9.85 -4.31 -14.03
C VAL A 31 10.12 -3.11 -13.11
N ALA A 32 9.48 -1.97 -13.39
CA ALA A 32 9.66 -0.75 -12.62
C ALA A 32 9.15 -0.92 -11.18
N LEU A 33 8.06 -1.68 -10.98
CA LEU A 33 7.52 -1.98 -9.65
C LEU A 33 8.47 -2.86 -8.83
N ASN A 34 9.09 -3.87 -9.45
CA ASN A 34 10.12 -4.67 -8.78
C ASN A 34 11.34 -3.82 -8.37
N GLN A 35 11.76 -2.91 -9.23
CA GLN A 35 12.85 -1.98 -8.93
C GLN A 35 12.48 -1.04 -7.78
N LEU A 36 11.26 -0.47 -7.81
CA LEU A 36 10.72 0.37 -6.74
C LEU A 36 10.71 -0.36 -5.39
N ILE A 37 10.16 -1.60 -5.36
CA ILE A 37 10.07 -2.40 -4.14
C ILE A 37 11.46 -2.67 -3.57
N ARG A 38 12.41 -3.15 -4.38
CA ARG A 38 13.79 -3.36 -3.97
C ARG A 38 14.46 -2.10 -3.45
N ALA A 39 14.18 -0.94 -4.08
CA ALA A 39 14.76 0.34 -3.68
C ALA A 39 14.28 0.76 -2.28
N TYR A 40 12.96 0.73 -2.01
CA TYR A 40 12.50 1.14 -0.69
C TYR A 40 12.76 0.08 0.41
N LEU A 41 12.90 -1.21 0.09
CA LEU A 41 13.28 -2.24 1.05
C LEU A 41 14.71 -2.02 1.57
N LYS A 42 15.64 -1.54 0.73
CA LYS A 42 17.03 -1.27 1.12
C LYS A 42 17.16 -0.21 2.21
N ASP A 43 16.26 0.78 2.22
CA ASP A 43 16.33 1.94 3.12
C ASP A 43 15.19 2.02 4.16
N SER A 44 14.25 1.10 4.12
CA SER A 44 13.15 1.09 5.08
C SER A 44 13.51 0.24 6.32
N ALA A 45 13.40 0.87 7.49
CA ALA A 45 13.55 0.17 8.77
C ALA A 45 12.24 -0.48 9.27
N TYR A 46 11.11 -0.29 8.54
CA TYR A 46 9.77 -0.60 9.04
C TYR A 46 8.95 -1.47 8.08
N ILE A 47 9.62 -2.23 7.22
CA ILE A 47 8.99 -3.27 6.40
C ILE A 47 9.62 -4.60 6.83
N PRO A 48 8.82 -5.61 7.26
CA PRO A 48 9.34 -6.89 7.75
C PRO A 48 9.69 -7.84 6.59
N LEU A 49 10.45 -7.34 5.62
CA LEU A 49 10.93 -8.06 4.46
C LEU A 49 12.31 -7.50 4.10
N GLU A 50 13.33 -8.33 4.12
CA GLU A 50 14.67 -7.95 3.67
C GLU A 50 14.72 -7.97 2.12
N VAL A 51 15.58 -7.14 1.54
CA VAL A 51 15.65 -7.01 0.08
C VAL A 51 16.06 -8.33 -0.60
N GLU A 52 16.84 -9.16 0.08
CA GLU A 52 17.28 -10.49 -0.36
C GLU A 52 16.13 -11.50 -0.40
N GLU A 53 15.10 -11.32 0.43
CA GLU A 53 13.90 -12.17 0.47
C GLU A 53 12.91 -11.81 -0.64
N PHE A 54 13.03 -10.62 -1.23
CA PHE A 54 12.18 -10.20 -2.35
C PHE A 54 12.70 -10.79 -3.66
N THR A 55 12.27 -12.01 -3.97
CA THR A 55 12.73 -12.80 -5.13
C THR A 55 11.75 -12.79 -6.31
N LYS A 56 10.64 -12.01 -6.24
CA LYS A 56 9.65 -11.98 -7.32
C LYS A 56 10.27 -11.68 -8.68
N THR A 57 9.97 -12.54 -9.66
CA THR A 57 10.32 -12.33 -11.06
C THR A 57 9.39 -11.28 -11.70
N GLN A 58 9.71 -10.87 -12.90
CA GLN A 58 8.84 -10.00 -13.68
C GLN A 58 7.48 -10.67 -13.94
N GLU A 59 7.47 -11.94 -14.30
CA GLU A 59 6.27 -12.71 -14.60
C GLU A 59 5.38 -12.85 -13.37
N GLU A 60 5.95 -13.12 -12.21
CA GLU A 60 5.20 -13.20 -10.94
C GLU A 60 4.59 -11.85 -10.56
N THR A 61 5.29 -10.75 -10.87
CA THR A 61 4.76 -9.40 -10.62
C THR A 61 3.65 -9.05 -11.61
N GLN A 62 3.77 -9.43 -12.88
CA GLN A 62 2.68 -9.32 -13.84
C GLN A 62 1.44 -10.10 -13.41
N GLN A 63 1.62 -11.33 -12.92
CA GLN A 63 0.53 -12.14 -12.39
C GLN A 63 -0.12 -11.48 -11.16
N TRP A 64 0.69 -10.90 -10.26
CA TRP A 64 0.17 -10.16 -9.11
C TRP A 64 -0.66 -8.94 -9.55
N ILE A 65 -0.16 -8.12 -10.47
CA ILE A 65 -0.91 -6.97 -11.01
C ILE A 65 -2.23 -7.43 -11.63
N ASN A 66 -2.20 -8.46 -12.47
CA ASN A 66 -3.42 -9.03 -13.08
C ASN A 66 -4.41 -9.53 -12.01
N ALA A 67 -3.92 -10.23 -10.98
CA ALA A 67 -4.77 -10.72 -9.90
C ALA A 67 -5.45 -9.56 -9.13
N MET A 68 -4.72 -8.46 -8.90
CA MET A 68 -5.27 -7.26 -8.27
C MET A 68 -6.36 -6.62 -9.13
N GLN A 69 -6.13 -6.48 -10.44
CA GLN A 69 -7.09 -5.90 -11.39
C GLN A 69 -8.36 -6.76 -11.57
N GLN A 70 -8.24 -8.08 -11.45
CA GLN A 70 -9.38 -8.99 -11.59
C GLN A 70 -10.19 -9.16 -10.29
N SER A 71 -9.66 -8.74 -9.16
CA SER A 71 -10.30 -8.89 -7.86
C SER A 71 -11.25 -7.73 -7.58
N PRO A 72 -12.54 -7.97 -7.25
CA PRO A 72 -13.50 -6.91 -7.00
C PRO A 72 -13.26 -6.15 -5.68
N ASN A 73 -12.40 -6.66 -4.80
CA ASN A 73 -12.07 -6.10 -3.49
C ASN A 73 -10.57 -5.82 -3.30
N SER A 74 -9.81 -5.74 -4.40
CA SER A 74 -8.38 -5.43 -4.38
C SER A 74 -8.05 -4.32 -5.37
N ILE A 75 -7.05 -3.52 -5.04
CA ILE A 75 -6.50 -2.49 -5.93
C ILE A 75 -5.02 -2.28 -5.65
N LEU A 76 -4.23 -2.06 -6.69
CA LEU A 76 -2.84 -1.65 -6.60
C LEU A 76 -2.67 -0.31 -7.31
N LEU A 77 -2.37 0.74 -6.55
CA LEU A 77 -2.05 2.06 -7.09
C LEU A 77 -0.54 2.29 -7.07
N VAL A 78 -0.07 2.96 -8.10
CA VAL A 78 1.30 3.47 -8.19
C VAL A 78 1.30 4.99 -8.30
N ALA A 79 2.30 5.61 -7.72
CA ALA A 79 2.59 7.04 -7.90
C ALA A 79 3.78 7.19 -8.83
N THR A 80 3.66 8.09 -9.82
CA THR A 80 4.72 8.40 -10.77
C THR A 80 5.07 9.89 -10.73
N CYS A 81 6.34 10.20 -10.94
CA CYS A 81 6.83 11.54 -11.23
C CYS A 81 7.78 11.45 -12.43
N GLU A 82 7.54 12.29 -13.45
CA GLU A 82 8.32 12.25 -14.71
C GLU A 82 8.44 10.85 -15.33
N GLY A 83 7.35 10.06 -15.22
CA GLY A 83 7.29 8.70 -15.75
C GLY A 83 7.95 7.62 -14.87
N GLN A 84 8.62 7.98 -13.78
CA GLN A 84 9.26 7.02 -12.87
C GLN A 84 8.35 6.66 -11.70
N LEU A 85 8.30 5.40 -11.30
CA LEU A 85 7.59 4.96 -10.11
C LEU A 85 8.32 5.42 -8.85
N ILE A 86 7.59 6.10 -7.95
CA ILE A 86 8.13 6.69 -6.71
C ILE A 86 7.49 6.13 -5.44
N GLY A 87 6.40 5.40 -5.59
CA GLY A 87 5.69 4.73 -4.49
C GLY A 87 4.55 3.87 -4.99
N ASN A 88 4.08 2.99 -4.13
CA ASN A 88 2.87 2.20 -4.35
C ASN A 88 2.07 2.04 -3.06
N ILE A 89 0.79 1.75 -3.23
CA ILE A 89 -0.14 1.34 -2.18
C ILE A 89 -1.07 0.28 -2.73
N ASP A 90 -1.39 -0.72 -1.92
CA ASP A 90 -2.38 -1.72 -2.28
C ASP A 90 -3.42 -1.94 -1.19
N LEU A 91 -4.60 -2.33 -1.61
CA LEU A 91 -5.58 -3.03 -0.81
C LEU A 91 -5.70 -4.43 -1.37
N THR A 92 -5.32 -5.43 -0.59
CA THR A 92 -5.47 -6.84 -0.96
C THR A 92 -6.67 -7.42 -0.23
N GLY A 93 -7.73 -7.70 -0.98
CA GLY A 93 -8.97 -8.30 -0.47
C GLY A 93 -8.81 -9.78 -0.16
N ASN A 94 -9.63 -10.28 0.73
CA ASN A 94 -9.63 -11.70 1.08
C ASN A 94 -10.55 -12.49 0.14
N PRO A 95 -10.11 -13.61 -0.45
CA PRO A 95 -10.92 -14.41 -1.38
C PRO A 95 -11.98 -15.29 -0.67
N ARG A 96 -11.88 -15.45 0.66
CA ARG A 96 -12.83 -16.28 1.42
C ARG A 96 -14.14 -15.53 1.64
N ASN A 97 -15.29 -16.14 1.37
CA ASN A 97 -16.62 -15.52 1.52
C ASN A 97 -16.83 -14.84 2.89
N ALA A 98 -16.41 -15.47 3.97
CA ALA A 98 -16.53 -14.92 5.32
C ALA A 98 -15.67 -13.68 5.58
N LEU A 99 -14.68 -13.39 4.73
CA LEU A 99 -13.70 -12.30 4.89
C LEU A 99 -13.67 -11.36 3.69
N GLN A 100 -14.49 -11.59 2.65
CA GLN A 100 -14.47 -10.80 1.41
C GLN A 100 -14.80 -9.31 1.60
N HIS A 101 -15.43 -8.97 2.74
CA HIS A 101 -15.71 -7.60 3.15
C HIS A 101 -14.49 -6.87 3.73
N THR A 102 -13.34 -7.56 3.82
CA THR A 102 -12.11 -7.01 4.40
C THR A 102 -10.97 -6.92 3.38
N ALA A 103 -10.10 -5.93 3.52
CA ALA A 103 -8.84 -5.85 2.78
C ALA A 103 -7.70 -5.39 3.69
N ILE A 104 -6.51 -5.94 3.44
CA ILE A 104 -5.27 -5.48 4.08
C ILE A 104 -4.62 -4.40 3.22
N LEU A 105 -4.10 -3.35 3.88
CA LEU A 105 -3.38 -2.25 3.24
C LEU A 105 -1.88 -2.45 3.37
N GLY A 106 -1.17 -2.36 2.23
CA GLY A 106 0.28 -2.27 2.14
C GLY A 106 0.71 -0.99 1.45
N MET A 107 1.85 -0.40 1.84
CA MET A 107 2.38 0.81 1.20
C MET A 107 3.90 0.89 1.28
N GLY A 108 4.53 1.29 0.17
CA GLY A 108 5.96 1.58 0.11
C GLY A 108 6.25 2.87 -0.67
N LEU A 109 7.20 3.67 -0.16
CA LEU A 109 7.63 4.94 -0.77
C LEU A 109 9.16 5.00 -0.81
N LEU A 110 9.72 5.50 -1.91
CA LEU A 110 11.13 5.88 -1.96
C LEU A 110 11.44 6.97 -0.92
N ALA A 111 12.63 6.93 -0.32
CA ALA A 111 13.04 7.84 0.75
C ALA A 111 12.85 9.34 0.40
N PRO A 112 13.22 9.84 -0.80
CA PRO A 112 13.03 11.24 -1.14
C PRO A 112 11.56 11.71 -1.16
N TRP A 113 10.62 10.75 -1.25
CA TRP A 113 9.18 11.03 -1.37
C TRP A 113 8.42 10.83 -0.05
N ARG A 114 9.15 10.58 1.05
CA ARG A 114 8.56 10.51 2.39
C ARG A 114 8.43 11.91 2.98
N GLY A 115 7.39 12.16 3.76
CA GLY A 115 7.17 13.45 4.43
C GLY A 115 6.69 14.61 3.53
N CYS A 116 6.61 14.44 2.21
CA CYS A 116 6.14 15.49 1.27
C CYS A 116 4.62 15.48 1.02
N GLY A 117 3.88 14.57 1.65
CA GLY A 117 2.41 14.46 1.47
C GLY A 117 1.98 13.31 0.56
N LEU A 118 2.89 12.66 -0.19
CA LEU A 118 2.55 11.58 -1.11
C LEU A 118 1.80 10.43 -0.44
N GLY A 119 2.23 9.98 0.75
CA GLY A 119 1.54 8.93 1.49
C GLY A 119 0.09 9.29 1.83
N THR A 120 -0.20 10.57 2.15
CA THR A 120 -1.56 11.06 2.37
C THR A 120 -2.43 10.90 1.12
N LEU A 121 -1.91 11.26 -0.04
CA LEU A 121 -2.63 11.15 -1.32
C LEU A 121 -2.89 9.70 -1.70
N LEU A 122 -1.92 8.82 -1.51
CA LEU A 122 -2.06 7.38 -1.78
C LEU A 122 -3.11 6.73 -0.88
N VAL A 123 -3.06 7.01 0.44
CA VAL A 123 -4.08 6.48 1.38
C VAL A 123 -5.46 7.02 1.03
N GLN A 124 -5.57 8.32 0.70
CA GLN A 124 -6.86 8.90 0.27
C GLN A 124 -7.39 8.20 -0.99
N GLY A 125 -6.53 7.98 -2.00
CA GLY A 125 -6.90 7.31 -3.24
C GLY A 125 -7.52 5.91 -3.03
N VAL A 126 -6.88 5.06 -2.21
CA VAL A 126 -7.43 3.72 -1.93
C VAL A 126 -8.68 3.78 -1.06
N LEU A 127 -8.81 4.77 -0.16
CA LEU A 127 -10.02 4.95 0.65
C LEU A 127 -11.22 5.38 -0.19
N ASP A 128 -11.02 6.28 -1.16
CA ASP A 128 -12.06 6.75 -2.05
C ASP A 128 -12.52 5.61 -2.98
N TRP A 129 -11.58 4.83 -3.51
CA TRP A 129 -11.89 3.63 -4.27
C TRP A 129 -12.66 2.61 -3.42
N ALA A 130 -12.20 2.31 -2.21
CA ALA A 130 -12.82 1.31 -1.33
C ALA A 130 -14.27 1.67 -0.96
N ARG A 131 -14.60 2.95 -0.81
CA ARG A 131 -15.97 3.41 -0.55
C ARG A 131 -16.93 3.13 -1.71
N THR A 132 -16.42 3.04 -2.93
CA THR A 132 -17.23 2.72 -4.12
C THR A 132 -17.39 1.21 -4.31
N THR A 133 -16.60 0.39 -3.63
CA THR A 133 -16.64 -1.07 -3.69
C THR A 133 -17.64 -1.59 -2.67
N SER A 134 -18.76 -2.15 -3.14
CA SER A 134 -19.88 -2.58 -2.29
C SER A 134 -19.53 -3.69 -1.29
N GLN A 135 -18.45 -4.44 -1.53
CA GLN A 135 -18.04 -5.58 -0.72
C GLN A 135 -17.11 -5.21 0.46
N LEU A 136 -16.36 -4.09 0.37
CA LEU A 136 -15.44 -3.70 1.43
C LEU A 136 -16.17 -2.88 2.51
N GLU A 137 -16.05 -3.36 3.75
CA GLU A 137 -16.58 -2.72 4.95
C GLU A 137 -15.49 -2.40 5.95
N LEU A 138 -14.39 -3.17 5.93
CA LEU A 138 -13.30 -3.06 6.88
C LEU A 138 -11.96 -3.07 6.14
N LEU A 139 -11.14 -2.07 6.41
CA LEU A 139 -9.71 -2.06 6.06
C LEU A 139 -8.87 -2.26 7.30
N TRP A 140 -7.77 -3.00 7.16
CA TRP A 140 -6.84 -3.21 8.23
C TRP A 140 -5.40 -3.19 7.73
N LEU A 141 -4.46 -2.96 8.62
CA LEU A 141 -3.04 -2.96 8.33
C LEU A 141 -2.22 -3.39 9.54
N GLN A 142 -0.98 -3.75 9.28
CA GLN A 142 0.04 -3.96 10.29
C GLN A 142 1.12 -2.87 10.15
N VAL A 143 1.56 -2.34 11.27
CA VAL A 143 2.59 -1.30 11.28
C VAL A 143 3.47 -1.45 12.53
N TYR A 144 4.77 -1.19 12.36
CA TYR A 144 5.66 -1.09 13.53
C TYR A 144 5.23 0.07 14.43
N GLU A 145 5.12 -0.16 15.73
CA GLU A 145 4.80 0.91 16.69
C GLU A 145 5.82 2.04 16.65
N GLU A 146 7.06 1.71 16.34
CA GLU A 146 8.18 2.64 16.21
C GLU A 146 8.11 3.49 14.93
N ASN A 147 7.35 3.08 13.94
CA ASN A 147 7.07 3.87 12.74
C ASN A 147 6.06 4.99 13.04
N LYS A 148 6.48 5.97 13.84
CA LYS A 148 5.60 7.05 14.30
C LYS A 148 4.97 7.83 13.16
N ALA A 149 5.70 8.01 12.05
CA ALA A 149 5.19 8.69 10.86
C ALA A 149 4.06 7.88 10.18
N GLY A 150 4.24 6.57 10.02
CA GLY A 150 3.22 5.68 9.47
C GLY A 150 1.98 5.61 10.36
N VAL A 151 2.17 5.42 11.68
CA VAL A 151 1.07 5.40 12.65
C VAL A 151 0.27 6.71 12.62
N ALA A 152 0.95 7.88 12.59
CA ALA A 152 0.31 9.18 12.51
C ALA A 152 -0.46 9.36 11.20
N LEU A 153 0.10 8.91 10.07
CA LEU A 153 -0.54 8.93 8.76
C LEU A 153 -1.85 8.14 8.78
N TYR A 154 -1.84 6.90 9.26
CA TYR A 154 -3.03 6.06 9.30
C TYR A 154 -4.08 6.58 10.26
N ARG A 155 -3.69 7.08 11.45
CA ARG A 155 -4.59 7.75 12.41
C ARG A 155 -5.29 8.97 11.79
N LYS A 156 -4.56 9.81 11.06
CA LYS A 156 -5.12 10.96 10.34
C LYS A 156 -6.23 10.56 9.36
N HIS A 157 -6.15 9.35 8.79
CA HIS A 157 -7.16 8.82 7.88
C HIS A 157 -8.24 7.98 8.57
N GLY A 158 -8.28 8.00 9.91
CA GLY A 158 -9.31 7.35 10.72
C GLY A 158 -9.09 5.87 10.96
N PHE A 159 -7.85 5.37 10.80
CA PHE A 159 -7.48 4.06 11.31
C PHE A 159 -7.25 4.13 12.81
N GLU A 160 -7.78 3.15 13.53
CA GLU A 160 -7.64 3.02 14.98
C GLU A 160 -6.82 1.78 15.32
N THR A 161 -5.95 1.86 16.35
CA THR A 161 -5.24 0.70 16.87
C THR A 161 -6.22 -0.25 17.56
N LYS A 162 -6.28 -1.50 17.12
CA LYS A 162 -7.15 -2.55 17.68
C LYS A 162 -6.38 -3.64 18.41
N GLY A 163 -5.08 -3.70 18.22
CA GLY A 163 -4.22 -4.68 18.90
C GLY A 163 -2.75 -4.31 18.79
N SER A 164 -1.95 -4.88 19.69
CA SER A 164 -0.51 -4.72 19.74
C SER A 164 0.12 -6.05 20.11
N MET A 165 1.18 -6.43 19.40
CA MET A 165 1.95 -7.64 19.65
C MET A 165 3.41 -7.26 19.95
N PRO A 166 3.80 -7.13 21.23
CA PRO A 166 5.17 -6.81 21.61
C PRO A 166 6.16 -7.90 21.15
N ALA A 167 7.35 -7.47 20.73
CA ALA A 167 8.44 -8.35 20.30
C ALA A 167 8.06 -9.32 19.14
N PHE A 168 7.05 -8.99 18.36
CA PHE A 168 6.56 -9.83 17.27
C PHE A 168 7.50 -9.84 16.06
N ILE A 169 8.14 -8.70 15.78
CA ILE A 169 9.04 -8.56 14.65
C ILE A 169 10.48 -8.52 15.18
N LYS A 170 11.37 -9.31 14.55
CA LYS A 170 12.79 -9.33 14.89
C LYS A 170 13.62 -9.05 13.63
N VAL A 171 14.37 -7.94 13.63
CA VAL A 171 15.28 -7.55 12.56
C VAL A 171 16.66 -7.28 13.17
N LYS A 172 17.70 -7.95 12.64
CA LYS A 172 19.10 -7.79 13.07
C LYS A 172 19.27 -7.85 14.59
N GLY A 173 18.56 -8.78 15.25
CA GLY A 173 18.63 -8.99 16.70
C GLY A 173 17.78 -8.03 17.54
N LYS A 174 17.21 -6.98 16.97
CA LYS A 174 16.32 -6.03 17.66
C LYS A 174 14.86 -6.45 17.49
N TYR A 175 14.11 -6.39 18.59
CA TYR A 175 12.67 -6.68 18.60
C TYR A 175 11.86 -5.40 18.44
N TYR A 176 10.74 -5.51 17.74
CA TYR A 176 9.80 -4.43 17.48
C TYR A 176 8.38 -4.88 17.78
N THR A 177 7.55 -3.93 18.16
CA THR A 177 6.14 -4.14 18.40
C THR A 177 5.35 -4.00 17.08
N ASN A 178 4.54 -5.00 16.75
CA ASN A 178 3.59 -4.92 15.66
C ASN A 178 2.24 -4.40 16.18
N GLN A 179 1.74 -3.30 15.59
CA GLN A 179 0.39 -2.81 15.82
C GLN A 179 -0.54 -3.24 14.68
N ILE A 180 -1.75 -3.65 15.04
CA ILE A 180 -2.85 -3.87 14.09
C ILE A 180 -3.75 -2.64 14.16
N MET A 181 -3.95 -1.98 13.02
CA MET A 181 -4.87 -0.86 12.90
C MET A 181 -6.00 -1.20 11.94
N GLN A 182 -7.19 -0.68 12.24
CA GLN A 182 -8.41 -0.93 11.45
C GLN A 182 -9.15 0.36 11.18
N LYS A 183 -9.89 0.37 10.07
CA LYS A 183 -10.83 1.42 9.71
C LYS A 183 -12.12 0.80 9.18
N GLN A 184 -13.24 1.15 9.80
CA GLN A 184 -14.58 0.88 9.25
C GLN A 184 -14.84 1.87 8.11
N LEU A 185 -15.41 1.38 6.99
CA LEU A 185 -15.77 2.19 5.82
C LEU A 185 -17.25 2.62 5.85
N LYS A 186 -18.08 1.80 6.49
CA LYS A 186 -19.55 1.99 6.63
C LYS A 186 -19.95 1.92 8.08
#